data_207a1a5eb62c3dcf45846efbff85b5e9
#
_entry.id   207a1a5eb62c3dcf45846efbff85b5e9
#
_cell.length_a   1.000
_cell.length_b   1.000
_cell.length_c   1.000
_cell.angle_alpha   90.00
_cell.angle_beta   90.00
_cell.angle_gamma   90.00
#
_symmetry.space_group_name_H-M   'P 1'
#
loop_
_entity.id
_entity.type
_entity.pdbx_description
1 polymer ?
#
loop_
_entity_poly.entity_id
_entity_poly.type
_entity_poly.pdbx_seq_one_letter_code
_entity_poly.pdbx_strand_id
1 'polypeptide(L)'
;MKRRLFVCFLALTMLLSLTACGAASKTAASSANSRPADTVSATEEKGYFDAETNGGYDDEGRDSGGSVLENQKIIYTGDINLETTAFDETVKALAALAEVKGGYLESSTVGGGSRGYRWADYTVRVPSAQFQGFLDQAGELAHVTWRNTNLENITETYYDTAGRLKTQQIKLERLQKLLAQAENMEDIITIESAISETEWNIEDLSGTLRHYDALVDFATINVHVSEVYKYSDTEELPENFGDRLSSAMSRGWHSFVNGMEDFAVALAYSWMWL
;
A
#
# COMPACT_ATOMS: atom_id res chain seq x y z
N MET A 1 37.29 14.73 -54.74
CA MET A 1 37.28 15.74 -53.63
C MET A 1 36.18 15.47 -52.58
N LYS A 2 34.98 15.01 -52.94
CA LYS A 2 33.87 14.77 -52.00
C LYS A 2 34.15 13.68 -50.93
N ARG A 3 34.87 12.61 -51.24
CA ARG A 3 35.23 11.54 -50.29
C ARG A 3 36.20 12.01 -49.17
N ARG A 4 37.11 12.90 -49.46
CA ARG A 4 38.06 13.45 -48.46
C ARG A 4 37.36 14.43 -47.52
N LEU A 5 36.35 15.16 -48.00
CA LEU A 5 35.56 16.06 -47.17
C LEU A 5 34.67 15.30 -46.19
N PHE A 6 34.14 14.13 -46.59
CA PHE A 6 33.29 13.29 -45.76
C PHE A 6 34.07 12.63 -44.60
N VAL A 7 35.29 12.18 -44.88
CA VAL A 7 36.18 11.61 -43.86
C VAL A 7 36.62 12.66 -42.88
N CYS A 8 36.93 13.89 -43.32
CA CYS A 8 37.23 15.00 -42.39
C CYS A 8 36.04 15.41 -41.53
N PHE A 9 34.81 15.36 -42.06
CA PHE A 9 33.62 15.68 -41.30
C PHE A 9 33.31 14.59 -40.24
N LEU A 10 33.52 13.32 -40.57
CA LEU A 10 33.37 12.20 -39.63
C LEU A 10 34.43 12.21 -38.53
N ALA A 11 35.68 12.59 -38.86
CA ALA A 11 36.75 12.76 -37.86
C ALA A 11 36.48 13.97 -36.94
N LEU A 12 35.89 15.06 -37.43
CA LEU A 12 35.58 16.25 -36.67
C LEU A 12 34.43 16.00 -35.69
N THR A 13 33.40 15.22 -36.07
CA THR A 13 32.32 14.85 -35.15
C THR A 13 32.77 13.90 -34.04
N MET A 14 33.75 13.04 -34.29
CA MET A 14 34.32 12.15 -33.29
C MET A 14 35.20 12.90 -32.26
N LEU A 15 35.84 14.01 -32.67
CA LEU A 15 36.63 14.85 -31.76
C LEU A 15 35.79 15.77 -30.87
N LEU A 16 34.57 16.14 -31.29
CA LEU A 16 33.66 16.99 -30.45
C LEU A 16 32.96 16.21 -29.36
N SER A 17 32.88 14.90 -29.38
CA SER A 17 32.21 14.06 -28.37
C SER A 17 33.03 13.83 -27.09
N LEU A 18 34.30 14.22 -27.05
CA LEU A 18 35.21 13.99 -25.91
C LEU A 18 35.27 15.14 -24.87
N THR A 19 34.55 16.24 -25.09
CA THR A 19 34.63 17.41 -24.19
C THR A 19 33.41 17.60 -23.26
N ALA A 20 32.47 16.64 -23.18
CA ALA A 20 31.24 16.75 -22.38
C ALA A 20 31.32 15.96 -21.07
N CYS A 21 32.47 15.93 -20.40
CA CYS A 21 32.55 15.36 -19.06
C CYS A 21 33.24 16.37 -18.12
N GLY A 22 32.44 17.30 -17.53
CA GLY A 22 32.95 18.28 -16.59
C GLY A 22 31.95 19.36 -16.25
N ALA A 23 30.83 19.02 -15.63
CA ALA A 23 29.97 19.99 -14.94
C ALA A 23 29.79 19.54 -13.50
N ALA A 24 30.58 20.14 -12.61
CA ALA A 24 30.48 20.00 -11.17
C ALA A 24 29.13 20.53 -10.68
N SER A 25 28.39 19.71 -9.97
CA SER A 25 27.19 20.08 -9.22
C SER A 25 27.58 21.00 -8.05
N LYS A 26 27.18 22.26 -8.11
CA LYS A 26 27.21 23.16 -6.97
C LYS A 26 26.03 22.82 -6.06
N THR A 27 26.33 22.27 -4.90
CA THR A 27 25.43 22.15 -3.76
C THR A 27 25.06 23.55 -3.27
N ALA A 28 23.80 23.91 -3.37
CA ALA A 28 23.24 25.07 -2.69
C ALA A 28 23.05 24.73 -1.21
N ALA A 29 23.79 25.38 -0.35
CA ALA A 29 23.61 25.36 1.09
C ALA A 29 22.31 26.11 1.44
N SER A 30 21.31 25.39 1.99
CA SER A 30 20.15 25.99 2.63
C SER A 30 20.55 26.40 4.04
N SER A 31 20.45 27.68 4.33
CA SER A 31 20.71 28.27 5.63
C SER A 31 19.65 27.83 6.64
N ALA A 32 20.08 27.10 7.64
CA ALA A 32 19.28 26.80 8.82
C ALA A 32 19.22 28.07 9.71
N ASN A 33 18.01 28.56 9.93
CA ASN A 33 17.69 29.63 10.86
C ASN A 33 17.63 29.06 12.29
N SER A 34 18.67 29.23 13.07
CA SER A 34 18.74 28.83 14.47
C SER A 34 18.04 29.87 15.35
N ARG A 35 16.96 29.48 16.00
CA ARG A 35 16.35 30.21 17.12
C ARG A 35 17.00 29.75 18.44
N PRO A 36 17.30 30.66 19.37
CA PRO A 36 17.89 30.28 20.64
C PRO A 36 16.90 29.61 21.57
N ALA A 37 17.36 28.54 22.22
CA ALA A 37 16.62 27.85 23.28
C ALA A 37 16.73 28.62 24.59
N ASP A 38 15.59 28.98 25.16
CA ASP A 38 15.50 29.49 26.53
C ASP A 38 15.70 28.33 27.51
N THR A 39 16.69 28.50 28.36
CA THR A 39 17.04 27.60 29.44
C THR A 39 16.06 27.78 30.60
N VAL A 40 15.16 26.84 30.83
CA VAL A 40 14.39 26.79 32.08
C VAL A 40 15.03 25.78 33.01
N SER A 41 15.55 26.28 34.11
CA SER A 41 16.11 25.52 35.23
C SER A 41 15.02 24.71 35.92
N ALA A 42 15.14 23.39 35.92
CA ALA A 42 14.30 22.52 36.73
C ALA A 42 14.97 22.23 38.07
N THR A 43 14.32 22.66 39.11
CA THR A 43 14.65 22.40 40.51
C THR A 43 14.38 20.94 40.85
N GLU A 44 15.38 20.23 41.35
CA GLU A 44 15.23 18.89 41.92
C GLU A 44 14.44 18.97 43.23
N GLU A 45 13.32 18.26 43.29
CA GLU A 45 12.67 17.92 44.55
C GLU A 45 12.72 16.40 44.75
N LYS A 46 13.56 15.96 45.65
CA LYS A 46 13.66 14.58 46.14
C LYS A 46 12.52 14.31 47.08
N GLY A 47 11.50 13.58 46.62
CA GLY A 47 10.52 12.92 47.48
C GLY A 47 10.93 11.48 47.79
N TYR A 48 11.42 11.26 49.00
CA TYR A 48 11.58 9.97 49.61
C TYR A 48 10.21 9.40 49.94
N PHE A 49 9.81 8.25 49.40
CA PHE A 49 8.75 7.40 49.93
C PHE A 49 9.27 6.02 50.21
N ASP A 50 9.55 5.81 51.47
CA ASP A 50 9.67 4.51 52.08
C ASP A 50 8.28 3.89 52.22
N ALA A 51 8.06 2.71 51.70
CA ALA A 51 6.93 1.89 52.08
C ALA A 51 7.28 0.40 51.83
N GLU A 52 7.85 -0.24 52.84
CA GLU A 52 7.66 -1.65 53.03
C GLU A 52 6.18 -1.96 53.11
N THR A 53 5.70 -2.82 52.22
CA THR A 53 4.52 -3.66 52.52
C THR A 53 4.69 -4.97 51.72
N ASN A 54 5.08 -5.96 52.46
CA ASN A 54 5.02 -7.38 52.14
C ASN A 54 3.54 -7.76 51.93
N GLY A 55 3.24 -8.27 50.74
CA GLY A 55 1.95 -8.84 50.38
C GLY A 55 2.12 -9.78 49.23
N GLY A 56 2.32 -11.09 49.56
CA GLY A 56 2.34 -12.16 48.60
C GLY A 56 0.99 -12.21 47.88
N TYR A 57 1.03 -12.07 46.58
CA TYR A 57 -0.08 -12.43 45.70
C TYR A 57 0.36 -13.68 44.95
N ASP A 58 -0.40 -14.74 45.18
CA ASP A 58 -0.32 -15.97 44.41
C ASP A 58 -0.49 -15.63 42.92
N ASP A 59 0.54 -15.92 42.14
CA ASP A 59 0.55 -15.87 40.69
C ASP A 59 -0.25 -17.09 40.19
N GLU A 60 -1.59 -16.96 40.25
CA GLU A 60 -2.45 -17.81 39.44
C GLU A 60 -2.32 -17.33 37.99
N GLY A 61 -1.63 -18.17 37.21
CA GLY A 61 -1.39 -17.98 35.77
C GLY A 61 -2.62 -17.55 35.02
N ARG A 62 -2.75 -16.27 34.79
CA ARG A 62 -3.67 -15.72 33.80
C ARG A 62 -3.10 -16.03 32.41
N ASP A 63 -3.53 -17.16 31.88
CA ASP A 63 -3.56 -17.38 30.44
C ASP A 63 -4.53 -16.39 29.78
N SER A 64 -4.12 -15.12 29.68
CA SER A 64 -4.90 -14.03 29.08
C SER A 64 -4.47 -13.70 27.65
N GLY A 65 -3.65 -14.58 27.03
CA GLY A 65 -3.21 -14.37 25.64
C GLY A 65 -4.28 -14.64 24.59
N GLY A 66 -5.27 -15.51 24.88
CA GLY A 66 -6.28 -15.92 23.92
C GLY A 66 -7.50 -14.99 23.82
N SER A 67 -7.96 -14.44 24.95
CA SER A 67 -9.22 -13.68 24.99
C SER A 67 -9.11 -12.22 24.52
N VAL A 68 -7.90 -11.66 24.49
CA VAL A 68 -7.69 -10.26 24.04
C VAL A 68 -7.77 -10.15 22.52
N LEU A 69 -7.45 -11.23 21.78
CA LEU A 69 -7.50 -11.24 20.32
C LEU A 69 -8.91 -11.45 19.77
N GLU A 70 -9.79 -12.14 20.51
CA GLU A 70 -11.12 -12.54 20.06
C GLU A 70 -12.11 -11.36 19.89
N ASN A 71 -11.85 -10.21 20.53
CA ASN A 71 -12.71 -9.01 20.48
C ASN A 71 -12.08 -7.85 19.70
N GLN A 72 -10.95 -8.05 19.04
CA GLN A 72 -10.32 -6.99 18.27
C GLN A 72 -10.97 -6.85 16.89
N LYS A 73 -11.23 -5.61 16.50
CA LYS A 73 -11.70 -5.24 15.17
C LYS A 73 -10.48 -4.82 14.34
N ILE A 74 -9.97 -5.74 13.52
CA ILE A 74 -8.77 -5.53 12.71
C ILE A 74 -9.16 -5.61 11.24
N ILE A 75 -8.79 -4.58 10.48
CA ILE A 75 -8.91 -4.53 9.02
C ILE A 75 -7.60 -5.03 8.42
N TYR A 76 -7.69 -6.00 7.52
CA TYR A 76 -6.56 -6.55 6.78
C TYR A 76 -6.58 -6.02 5.35
N THR A 77 -5.49 -5.39 4.94
CA THR A 77 -5.27 -4.95 3.56
C THR A 77 -3.95 -5.50 3.05
N GLY A 78 -3.94 -6.06 1.85
CA GLY A 78 -2.75 -6.59 1.21
C GLY A 78 -2.62 -6.08 -0.22
N ASP A 79 -1.38 -5.83 -0.62
CA ASP A 79 -1.05 -5.51 -2.00
C ASP A 79 0.04 -6.49 -2.46
N ILE A 80 -0.13 -7.10 -3.63
CA ILE A 80 0.83 -8.04 -4.18
C ILE A 80 1.01 -7.80 -5.69
N ASN A 81 2.26 -7.72 -6.13
CA ASN A 81 2.62 -7.62 -7.53
C ASN A 81 3.21 -8.97 -7.99
N LEU A 82 2.64 -9.50 -9.03
CA LEU A 82 2.97 -10.80 -9.61
C LEU A 82 3.46 -10.64 -11.05
N GLU A 83 4.52 -11.36 -11.40
CA GLU A 83 4.94 -11.53 -12.78
C GLU A 83 4.68 -12.96 -13.25
N THR A 84 4.17 -13.11 -14.46
CA THR A 84 3.90 -14.42 -15.05
C THR A 84 4.26 -14.48 -16.53
N THR A 85 4.73 -15.64 -16.96
CA THR A 85 4.92 -15.98 -18.38
C THR A 85 3.70 -16.71 -18.97
N ALA A 86 2.74 -17.13 -18.11
CA ALA A 86 1.52 -17.85 -18.46
C ALA A 86 0.28 -17.08 -17.99
N PHE A 87 0.04 -15.90 -18.57
CA PHE A 87 -0.93 -14.93 -18.10
C PHE A 87 -2.34 -15.49 -17.92
N ASP A 88 -2.89 -16.16 -18.95
CA ASP A 88 -4.27 -16.68 -18.91
C ASP A 88 -4.48 -17.77 -17.85
N GLU A 89 -3.47 -18.60 -17.63
CA GLU A 89 -3.49 -19.66 -16.61
C GLU A 89 -3.42 -19.07 -15.22
N THR A 90 -2.52 -18.11 -14.99
CA THR A 90 -2.35 -17.42 -13.70
C THR A 90 -3.62 -16.67 -13.31
N VAL A 91 -4.22 -15.93 -14.23
CA VAL A 91 -5.46 -15.17 -13.98
C VAL A 91 -6.62 -16.10 -13.62
N LYS A 92 -6.79 -17.21 -14.33
CA LYS A 92 -7.83 -18.21 -14.01
C LYS A 92 -7.58 -18.87 -12.66
N ALA A 93 -6.34 -19.23 -12.38
CA ALA A 93 -5.96 -19.86 -11.10
C ALA A 93 -6.18 -18.90 -9.92
N LEU A 94 -5.89 -17.60 -10.10
CA LEU A 94 -6.11 -16.57 -9.08
C LEU A 94 -7.61 -16.39 -8.76
N ALA A 95 -8.46 -16.36 -9.78
CA ALA A 95 -9.91 -16.29 -9.59
C ALA A 95 -10.45 -17.53 -8.88
N ALA A 96 -10.03 -18.73 -9.29
CA ALA A 96 -10.39 -19.98 -8.63
C ALA A 96 -9.89 -20.04 -7.18
N LEU A 97 -8.69 -19.53 -6.90
CA LEU A 97 -8.14 -19.44 -5.55
C LEU A 97 -9.01 -18.56 -4.65
N ALA A 98 -9.49 -17.42 -5.15
CA ALA A 98 -10.40 -16.56 -4.39
C ALA A 98 -11.67 -17.32 -3.97
N GLU A 99 -12.29 -18.05 -4.90
CA GLU A 99 -13.49 -18.84 -4.63
C GLU A 99 -13.23 -19.99 -3.64
N VAL A 100 -12.13 -20.72 -3.81
CA VAL A 100 -11.72 -21.82 -2.90
C VAL A 100 -11.51 -21.33 -1.47
N LYS A 101 -11.00 -20.09 -1.32
CA LYS A 101 -10.84 -19.45 0.00
C LYS A 101 -12.13 -18.85 0.56
N GLY A 102 -13.27 -19.02 -0.12
CA GLY A 102 -14.55 -18.45 0.30
C GLY A 102 -14.66 -16.95 0.07
N GLY A 103 -13.82 -16.41 -0.80
CA GLY A 103 -13.81 -15.02 -1.22
C GLY A 103 -14.47 -14.80 -2.58
N TYR A 104 -14.32 -13.59 -3.10
CA TYR A 104 -14.81 -13.19 -4.42
C TYR A 104 -13.96 -12.06 -5.01
N LEU A 105 -14.08 -11.88 -6.32
CA LEU A 105 -13.48 -10.74 -7.03
C LEU A 105 -14.45 -9.56 -6.97
N GLU A 106 -14.04 -8.47 -6.31
CA GLU A 106 -14.80 -7.22 -6.25
C GLU A 106 -14.63 -6.41 -7.53
N SER A 107 -13.40 -6.35 -8.05
CA SER A 107 -13.10 -5.72 -9.34
C SER A 107 -12.07 -6.51 -10.14
N SER A 108 -12.14 -6.38 -11.46
CA SER A 108 -11.22 -7.00 -12.40
C SER A 108 -11.01 -6.06 -13.58
N THR A 109 -9.79 -5.65 -13.83
CA THR A 109 -9.40 -4.85 -14.99
C THR A 109 -8.26 -5.56 -15.70
N VAL A 110 -8.41 -5.79 -17.01
CA VAL A 110 -7.37 -6.42 -17.84
C VAL A 110 -7.03 -5.48 -18.97
N GLY A 111 -5.75 -5.22 -19.18
CA GLY A 111 -5.27 -4.33 -20.24
C GLY A 111 -4.05 -4.89 -20.98
N GLY A 112 -3.76 -4.27 -22.15
CA GLY A 112 -2.55 -4.54 -22.92
C GLY A 112 -1.54 -3.41 -22.75
N GLY A 113 -0.27 -3.76 -22.49
CA GLY A 113 0.83 -2.82 -22.39
C GLY A 113 1.39 -2.40 -23.74
N SER A 114 2.20 -1.34 -23.74
CA SER A 114 2.78 -0.71 -24.94
C SER A 114 3.72 -1.59 -25.78
N ARG A 115 4.16 -2.74 -25.25
CA ARG A 115 5.05 -3.72 -25.92
C ARG A 115 4.37 -5.05 -26.23
N GLY A 116 3.01 -5.10 -26.17
CA GLY A 116 2.24 -6.32 -26.41
C GLY A 116 2.10 -7.23 -25.19
N TYR A 117 2.70 -6.90 -24.04
CA TYR A 117 2.48 -7.61 -22.80
C TYR A 117 1.17 -7.15 -22.15
N ARG A 118 0.49 -8.08 -21.48
CA ARG A 118 -0.79 -7.80 -20.79
C ARG A 118 -0.54 -7.55 -19.31
N TRP A 119 -1.49 -6.90 -18.70
CA TRP A 119 -1.54 -6.72 -17.26
C TRP A 119 -2.97 -6.86 -16.77
N ALA A 120 -3.13 -7.19 -15.50
CA ALA A 120 -4.43 -7.25 -14.86
C ALA A 120 -4.34 -6.75 -13.43
N ASP A 121 -5.37 -5.99 -13.03
CA ASP A 121 -5.58 -5.55 -11.66
C ASP A 121 -6.85 -6.20 -11.12
N TYR A 122 -6.71 -6.84 -9.96
CA TYR A 122 -7.80 -7.47 -9.24
C TYR A 122 -7.91 -6.91 -7.84
N THR A 123 -9.12 -6.57 -7.42
CA THR A 123 -9.43 -6.40 -6.00
C THR A 123 -10.18 -7.65 -5.55
N VAL A 124 -9.56 -8.40 -4.64
CA VAL A 124 -10.07 -9.66 -4.12
C VAL A 124 -10.52 -9.45 -2.68
N ARG A 125 -11.73 -9.91 -2.36
CA ARG A 125 -12.25 -9.97 -1.00
C ARG A 125 -12.20 -11.41 -0.50
N VAL A 126 -11.47 -11.65 0.58
CA VAL A 126 -11.38 -12.97 1.21
C VAL A 126 -11.72 -12.86 2.70
N PRO A 127 -12.32 -13.88 3.31
CA PRO A 127 -12.52 -13.89 4.76
C PRO A 127 -11.21 -13.59 5.48
N SER A 128 -11.22 -12.73 6.49
CA SER A 128 -10.01 -12.26 7.19
C SER A 128 -9.14 -13.41 7.71
N ALA A 129 -9.76 -14.51 8.15
CA ALA A 129 -9.07 -15.73 8.56
C ALA A 129 -8.28 -16.43 7.42
N GLN A 130 -8.61 -16.16 6.17
CA GLN A 130 -7.95 -16.72 4.97
C GLN A 130 -6.96 -15.77 4.32
N PHE A 131 -6.80 -14.55 4.84
CA PHE A 131 -5.95 -13.49 4.29
C PHE A 131 -4.52 -13.97 4.01
N GLN A 132 -3.85 -14.51 5.03
CA GLN A 132 -2.47 -14.96 4.89
C GLN A 132 -2.37 -16.17 3.93
N GLY A 133 -3.29 -17.13 4.08
CA GLY A 133 -3.32 -18.31 3.23
C GLY A 133 -3.61 -18.03 1.76
N PHE A 134 -4.35 -16.95 1.46
CA PHE A 134 -4.54 -16.48 0.10
C PHE A 134 -3.24 -15.87 -0.47
N LEU A 135 -2.61 -14.97 0.29
CA LEU A 135 -1.37 -14.30 -0.15
C LEU A 135 -0.23 -15.29 -0.40
N ASP A 136 -0.09 -16.30 0.44
CA ASP A 136 0.96 -17.31 0.30
C ASP A 136 0.71 -18.18 -0.95
N GLN A 137 -0.52 -18.64 -1.17
CA GLN A 137 -0.86 -19.43 -2.35
C GLN A 137 -0.86 -18.60 -3.64
N ALA A 138 -1.24 -17.33 -3.59
CA ALA A 138 -1.10 -16.42 -4.74
C ALA A 138 0.38 -16.28 -5.15
N GLY A 139 1.29 -16.24 -4.17
CA GLY A 139 2.75 -16.24 -4.42
C GLY A 139 3.30 -17.53 -5.01
N GLU A 140 2.61 -18.66 -4.86
CA GLU A 140 2.97 -19.93 -5.51
C GLU A 140 2.51 -20.00 -6.97
N LEU A 141 1.48 -19.25 -7.36
CA LEU A 141 0.94 -19.23 -8.72
C LEU A 141 1.81 -18.45 -9.71
N ALA A 142 2.57 -17.46 -9.23
CA ALA A 142 3.38 -16.57 -10.06
C ALA A 142 4.55 -15.99 -9.28
N HIS A 143 5.52 -15.39 -9.97
CA HIS A 143 6.68 -14.77 -9.34
C HIS A 143 6.28 -13.48 -8.62
N VAL A 144 6.50 -13.41 -7.31
CA VAL A 144 6.21 -12.24 -6.49
C VAL A 144 7.35 -11.24 -6.61
N THR A 145 7.09 -10.06 -7.15
CA THR A 145 8.07 -8.97 -7.23
C THR A 145 7.97 -8.03 -6.04
N TRP A 146 6.77 -7.89 -5.48
CA TRP A 146 6.54 -7.04 -4.32
C TRP A 146 5.28 -7.48 -3.57
N ARG A 147 5.34 -7.39 -2.24
CA ARG A 147 4.21 -7.68 -1.36
C ARG A 147 4.21 -6.72 -0.19
N ASN A 148 3.06 -6.17 0.13
CA ASN A 148 2.82 -5.36 1.31
C ASN A 148 1.59 -5.86 2.05
N THR A 149 1.62 -5.81 3.37
CA THR A 149 0.47 -6.15 4.22
C THR A 149 0.32 -5.09 5.30
N ASN A 150 -0.90 -4.59 5.44
CA ASN A 150 -1.25 -3.61 6.45
C ASN A 150 -2.37 -4.15 7.35
N LEU A 151 -2.21 -3.98 8.64
CA LEU A 151 -3.18 -4.36 9.66
C LEU A 151 -3.56 -3.11 10.45
N GLU A 152 -4.81 -2.70 10.35
CA GLU A 152 -5.34 -1.53 11.04
C GLU A 152 -6.27 -1.98 12.17
N ASN A 153 -5.92 -1.65 13.40
CA ASN A 153 -6.76 -1.95 14.56
C ASN A 153 -7.74 -0.81 14.79
N ILE A 154 -9.00 -1.05 14.47
CA ILE A 154 -10.10 -0.08 14.61
C ILE A 154 -10.96 -0.33 15.83
N THR A 155 -10.52 -1.16 16.76
CA THR A 155 -11.33 -1.59 17.92
C THR A 155 -11.90 -0.41 18.71
N GLU A 156 -11.08 0.58 19.02
CA GLU A 156 -11.49 1.77 19.76
C GLU A 156 -12.53 2.58 18.96
N THR A 157 -12.23 2.87 17.69
CA THR A 157 -13.12 3.63 16.79
C THR A 157 -14.47 2.94 16.61
N TYR A 158 -14.45 1.61 16.49
CA TYR A 158 -15.67 0.81 16.35
C TYR A 158 -16.57 0.93 17.59
N TYR A 159 -16.01 0.72 18.79
CA TYR A 159 -16.81 0.78 20.02
C TYR A 159 -17.23 2.21 20.39
N ASP A 160 -16.43 3.23 20.07
CA ASP A 160 -16.86 4.63 20.21
C ASP A 160 -18.06 4.94 19.30
N THR A 161 -18.01 4.52 18.04
CA THR A 161 -19.11 4.68 17.08
C THR A 161 -20.36 3.95 17.55
N ALA A 162 -20.22 2.73 18.07
CA ALA A 162 -21.34 1.96 18.63
C ALA A 162 -21.94 2.65 19.88
N GLY A 163 -21.10 3.24 20.73
CA GLY A 163 -21.53 4.02 21.88
C GLY A 163 -22.33 5.26 21.48
N ARG A 164 -21.87 5.99 20.46
CA ARG A 164 -22.59 7.14 19.88
C ARG A 164 -23.92 6.73 19.28
N LEU A 165 -23.98 5.63 18.53
CA LEU A 165 -25.21 5.10 17.98
C LEU A 165 -26.24 4.82 19.09
N LYS A 166 -25.81 4.12 20.15
CA LYS A 166 -26.68 3.84 21.29
C LYS A 166 -27.22 5.13 21.95
N THR A 167 -26.38 6.15 22.05
CA THR A 167 -26.81 7.46 22.62
C THR A 167 -27.88 8.13 21.75
N GLN A 168 -27.73 8.08 20.42
CA GLN A 168 -28.72 8.62 19.49
C GLN A 168 -30.04 7.83 19.55
N GLN A 169 -29.98 6.50 19.66
CA GLN A 169 -31.18 5.68 19.84
C GLN A 169 -31.95 6.03 21.11
N ILE A 170 -31.25 6.25 22.24
CA ILE A 170 -31.86 6.68 23.47
C ILE A 170 -32.46 8.09 23.32
N LYS A 171 -31.79 9.00 22.62
CA LYS A 171 -32.29 10.35 22.32
C LYS A 171 -33.58 10.27 21.50
N LEU A 172 -33.63 9.44 20.47
CA LEU A 172 -34.81 9.22 19.64
C LEU A 172 -36.01 8.75 20.48
N GLU A 173 -35.80 7.74 21.32
CA GLU A 173 -36.85 7.23 22.20
C GLU A 173 -37.43 8.34 23.14
N ARG A 174 -36.56 9.19 23.68
CA ARG A 174 -36.97 10.33 24.51
C ARG A 174 -37.77 11.38 23.73
N LEU A 175 -37.31 11.71 22.51
CA LEU A 175 -38.01 12.66 21.63
C LEU A 175 -39.39 12.14 21.22
N GLN A 176 -39.52 10.86 20.90
CA GLN A 176 -40.82 10.22 20.62
C GLN A 176 -41.76 10.27 21.80
N LYS A 177 -41.28 10.07 23.04
CA LYS A 177 -42.07 10.24 24.25
C LYS A 177 -42.52 11.70 24.47
N LEU A 178 -41.63 12.66 24.17
CA LEU A 178 -41.96 14.08 24.25
C LEU A 178 -42.99 14.49 23.19
N LEU A 179 -42.86 13.99 21.97
CA LEU A 179 -43.80 14.20 20.87
C LEU A 179 -45.23 13.73 21.25
N ALA A 180 -45.31 12.55 21.89
CA ALA A 180 -46.59 12.01 22.35
C ALA A 180 -47.25 12.85 23.47
N GLN A 181 -46.53 13.75 24.11
CA GLN A 181 -47.02 14.64 25.19
C GLN A 181 -47.18 16.09 24.73
N ALA A 182 -46.76 16.43 23.52
CA ALA A 182 -46.82 17.78 22.99
C ALA A 182 -48.28 18.15 22.62
N GLU A 183 -48.74 19.32 23.11
CA GLU A 183 -50.09 19.81 22.87
C GLU A 183 -50.14 20.96 21.87
N ASN A 184 -49.04 21.71 21.73
CA ASN A 184 -49.02 22.83 20.81
C ASN A 184 -48.24 22.52 19.52
N MET A 185 -48.60 23.19 18.40
CA MET A 185 -48.06 22.94 17.07
C MET A 185 -46.60 23.33 16.98
N GLU A 186 -46.11 24.34 17.67
CA GLU A 186 -44.74 24.82 17.62
C GLU A 186 -43.77 23.78 18.24
N ASP A 187 -44.17 23.21 19.40
CA ASP A 187 -43.41 22.14 20.05
C ASP A 187 -43.38 20.87 19.17
N ILE A 188 -44.53 20.50 18.56
CA ILE A 188 -44.62 19.36 17.65
C ILE A 188 -43.63 19.51 16.50
N ILE A 189 -43.63 20.66 15.80
CA ILE A 189 -42.71 20.91 14.66
C ILE A 189 -41.25 20.86 15.12
N THR A 190 -40.93 21.43 16.28
CA THR A 190 -39.58 21.46 16.84
C THR A 190 -39.09 20.04 17.15
N ILE A 191 -39.96 19.24 17.82
CA ILE A 191 -39.61 17.85 18.18
C ILE A 191 -39.49 16.97 16.92
N GLU A 192 -40.38 17.11 15.95
CA GLU A 192 -40.29 16.37 14.69
C GLU A 192 -39.00 16.70 13.91
N SER A 193 -38.58 17.97 13.90
CA SER A 193 -37.29 18.34 13.31
C SER A 193 -36.11 17.68 14.06
N ALA A 194 -36.15 17.66 15.39
CA ALA A 194 -35.11 17.01 16.18
C ALA A 194 -35.12 15.46 16.02
N ILE A 195 -36.30 14.85 15.82
CA ILE A 195 -36.43 13.42 15.49
C ILE A 195 -35.76 13.14 14.14
N SER A 196 -36.10 13.90 13.09
CA SER A 196 -35.54 13.70 11.74
C SER A 196 -34.02 13.82 11.73
N GLU A 197 -33.46 14.81 12.46
CA GLU A 197 -32.00 14.94 12.62
C GLU A 197 -31.40 13.74 13.35
N THR A 198 -32.09 13.25 14.41
CA THR A 198 -31.60 12.12 15.20
C THR A 198 -31.65 10.82 14.41
N GLU A 199 -32.70 10.61 13.63
CA GLU A 199 -32.83 9.44 12.71
C GLU A 199 -31.73 9.44 11.64
N TRP A 200 -31.43 10.60 11.04
CA TRP A 200 -30.31 10.73 10.10
C TRP A 200 -28.97 10.34 10.74
N ASN A 201 -28.70 10.83 11.97
CA ASN A 201 -27.49 10.47 12.72
C ASN A 201 -27.41 8.96 13.03
N ILE A 202 -28.56 8.33 13.34
CA ILE A 202 -28.64 6.88 13.57
C ILE A 202 -28.32 6.11 12.29
N GLU A 203 -28.85 6.54 11.16
CA GLU A 203 -28.61 5.90 9.86
C GLU A 203 -27.13 6.01 9.46
N ASP A 204 -26.51 7.18 9.60
CA ASP A 204 -25.10 7.44 9.32
C ASP A 204 -24.18 6.56 10.18
N LEU A 205 -24.38 6.58 11.51
CA LEU A 205 -23.58 5.76 12.44
C LEU A 205 -23.78 4.26 12.21
N SER A 206 -25.00 3.84 11.90
CA SER A 206 -25.31 2.44 11.59
C SER A 206 -24.67 2.03 10.25
N GLY A 207 -24.66 2.92 9.25
CA GLY A 207 -23.97 2.73 7.99
C GLY A 207 -22.47 2.54 8.16
N THR A 208 -21.87 3.40 8.99
CA THR A 208 -20.45 3.33 9.34
C THR A 208 -20.08 2.00 10.00
N LEU A 209 -20.88 1.55 10.98
CA LEU A 209 -20.64 0.26 11.66
C LEU A 209 -20.76 -0.91 10.70
N ARG A 210 -21.79 -0.94 9.83
CA ARG A 210 -21.92 -1.99 8.80
C ARG A 210 -20.71 -2.00 7.84
N HIS A 211 -20.19 -0.83 7.50
CA HIS A 211 -18.98 -0.73 6.68
C HIS A 211 -17.76 -1.31 7.42
N TYR A 212 -17.56 -0.98 8.69
CA TYR A 212 -16.48 -1.56 9.49
C TYR A 212 -16.62 -3.07 9.65
N ASP A 213 -17.83 -3.58 9.90
CA ASP A 213 -18.06 -5.02 9.99
C ASP A 213 -17.67 -5.73 8.68
N ALA A 214 -18.04 -5.17 7.52
CA ALA A 214 -17.67 -5.73 6.22
C ALA A 214 -16.14 -5.72 5.98
N LEU A 215 -15.41 -4.69 6.45
CA LEU A 215 -13.96 -4.62 6.33
C LEU A 215 -13.22 -5.53 7.31
N VAL A 216 -13.80 -5.79 8.48
CA VAL A 216 -13.25 -6.72 9.47
C VAL A 216 -13.49 -8.17 9.06
N ASP A 217 -14.66 -8.47 8.53
CA ASP A 217 -15.05 -9.83 8.12
C ASP A 217 -14.30 -10.25 6.84
N PHE A 218 -14.09 -9.33 5.91
CA PHE A 218 -13.42 -9.57 4.64
C PHE A 218 -12.21 -8.67 4.46
N ALA A 219 -11.04 -9.28 4.35
CA ALA A 219 -9.81 -8.62 3.96
C ALA A 219 -9.85 -8.17 2.50
N THR A 220 -9.20 -7.05 2.21
CA THR A 220 -9.03 -6.53 0.85
C THR A 220 -7.64 -6.84 0.34
N ILE A 221 -7.54 -7.48 -0.82
CA ILE A 221 -6.26 -7.79 -1.44
C ILE A 221 -6.25 -7.24 -2.87
N ASN A 222 -5.32 -6.32 -3.13
CA ASN A 222 -5.07 -5.80 -4.47
C ASN A 222 -3.96 -6.64 -5.11
N VAL A 223 -4.28 -7.26 -6.22
CA VAL A 223 -3.34 -8.11 -6.95
C VAL A 223 -3.08 -7.49 -8.31
N HIS A 224 -1.84 -7.07 -8.55
CA HIS A 224 -1.37 -6.64 -9.86
C HIS A 224 -0.61 -7.78 -10.53
N VAL A 225 -1.05 -8.20 -11.71
CA VAL A 225 -0.42 -9.26 -12.50
C VAL A 225 0.14 -8.67 -13.78
N SER A 226 1.45 -8.82 -14.00
CA SER A 226 2.15 -8.39 -15.21
C SER A 226 2.60 -9.60 -16.03
N GLU A 227 2.29 -9.61 -17.32
CA GLU A 227 2.85 -10.59 -18.27
C GLU A 227 4.27 -10.20 -18.62
N VAL A 228 5.20 -11.15 -18.52
CA VAL A 228 6.62 -10.93 -18.82
C VAL A 228 7.16 -12.07 -19.70
N TYR A 229 8.16 -11.77 -20.52
CA TYR A 229 8.86 -12.79 -21.27
C TYR A 229 9.82 -13.59 -20.38
N LYS A 230 10.45 -12.92 -19.43
CA LYS A 230 11.35 -13.49 -18.44
C LYS A 230 11.10 -12.79 -17.11
N TYR A 231 11.12 -13.54 -16.02
CA TYR A 231 10.95 -12.97 -14.67
C TYR A 231 12.05 -11.96 -14.36
N SER A 232 11.68 -10.92 -13.63
CA SER A 232 12.65 -9.98 -13.05
C SER A 232 13.57 -10.76 -12.13
N ASP A 233 14.86 -10.80 -12.47
CA ASP A 233 15.84 -11.43 -11.61
C ASP A 233 15.82 -10.66 -10.27
N THR A 234 15.61 -11.38 -9.19
CA THR A 234 15.96 -10.87 -7.87
C THR A 234 17.48 -10.80 -7.87
N GLU A 235 18.04 -9.63 -8.21
CA GLU A 235 19.50 -9.43 -8.14
C GLU A 235 19.91 -9.70 -6.68
N GLU A 236 20.49 -10.87 -6.45
CA GLU A 236 21.26 -11.08 -5.22
C GLU A 236 22.27 -9.95 -5.15
N LEU A 237 22.16 -9.13 -4.09
CA LEU A 237 23.10 -8.03 -3.89
C LEU A 237 24.51 -8.62 -3.89
N PRO A 238 25.39 -8.20 -4.81
CA PRO A 238 26.72 -8.81 -4.95
C PRO A 238 27.49 -8.60 -3.64
N GLU A 239 27.70 -9.68 -2.90
CA GLU A 239 28.35 -9.67 -1.58
C GLU A 239 29.84 -9.33 -1.66
N ASN A 240 30.47 -9.60 -2.83
CA ASN A 240 31.90 -9.44 -3.00
C ASN A 240 32.26 -8.48 -4.15
N PHE A 241 33.46 -7.87 -4.09
CA PHE A 241 33.97 -7.01 -5.15
C PHE A 241 34.05 -7.72 -6.52
N GLY A 242 34.39 -9.02 -6.53
CA GLY A 242 34.41 -9.85 -7.73
C GLY A 242 33.05 -9.95 -8.41
N ASP A 243 32.00 -10.14 -7.63
CA ASP A 243 30.61 -10.26 -8.11
C ASP A 243 30.10 -8.89 -8.63
N ARG A 244 30.50 -7.80 -7.97
CA ARG A 244 30.21 -6.44 -8.43
C ARG A 244 30.91 -6.13 -9.77
N LEU A 245 32.14 -6.57 -9.93
CA LEU A 245 32.89 -6.38 -11.16
C LEU A 245 32.32 -7.24 -12.30
N SER A 246 31.99 -8.50 -12.04
CA SER A 246 31.40 -9.41 -13.04
C SER A 246 30.02 -8.93 -13.48
N SER A 247 29.17 -8.51 -12.56
CA SER A 247 27.85 -7.96 -12.86
C SER A 247 27.91 -6.62 -13.62
N ALA A 248 28.88 -5.75 -13.28
CA ALA A 248 29.13 -4.51 -14.03
C ALA A 248 29.62 -4.79 -15.46
N MET A 249 30.49 -5.79 -15.62
CA MET A 249 31.01 -6.18 -16.92
C MET A 249 29.95 -6.85 -17.79
N SER A 250 29.12 -7.72 -17.22
CA SER A 250 27.97 -8.34 -17.88
C SER A 250 26.96 -7.28 -18.34
N ARG A 251 26.58 -6.34 -17.46
CA ARG A 251 25.67 -5.22 -17.81
C ARG A 251 26.25 -4.33 -18.91
N GLY A 252 27.55 -4.02 -18.83
CA GLY A 252 28.27 -3.26 -19.87
C GLY A 252 28.26 -3.97 -21.22
N TRP A 253 28.44 -5.30 -21.20
CA TRP A 253 28.38 -6.11 -22.42
C TRP A 253 26.99 -6.14 -23.05
N HIS A 254 25.94 -6.35 -22.25
CA HIS A 254 24.55 -6.30 -22.74
C HIS A 254 24.19 -4.92 -23.29
N SER A 255 24.58 -3.85 -22.61
CA SER A 255 24.35 -2.49 -23.12
C SER A 255 25.10 -2.23 -24.42
N PHE A 256 26.31 -2.77 -24.58
CA PHE A 256 27.08 -2.66 -25.81
C PHE A 256 26.43 -3.44 -26.97
N VAL A 257 25.97 -4.67 -26.72
CA VAL A 257 25.27 -5.48 -27.72
C VAL A 257 23.98 -4.81 -28.16
N ASN A 258 23.15 -4.34 -27.22
CA ASN A 258 21.92 -3.64 -27.55
C ASN A 258 22.19 -2.33 -28.32
N GLY A 259 23.23 -1.58 -27.94
CA GLY A 259 23.65 -0.39 -28.70
C GLY A 259 24.15 -0.71 -30.13
N MET A 260 24.78 -1.86 -30.33
CA MET A 260 25.15 -2.34 -31.67
C MET A 260 23.94 -2.73 -32.49
N GLU A 261 22.92 -3.37 -31.89
CA GLU A 261 21.67 -3.69 -32.57
C GLU A 261 20.92 -2.42 -32.99
N ASP A 262 20.79 -1.44 -32.09
CA ASP A 262 20.16 -0.15 -32.39
C ASP A 262 20.92 0.59 -33.51
N PHE A 263 22.26 0.53 -33.49
CA PHE A 263 23.08 1.12 -34.52
C PHE A 263 22.91 0.41 -35.90
N ALA A 264 22.83 -0.92 -35.90
CA ALA A 264 22.57 -1.69 -37.10
C ALA A 264 21.19 -1.38 -37.71
N VAL A 265 20.16 -1.26 -36.85
CA VAL A 265 18.81 -0.85 -37.25
C VAL A 265 18.82 0.58 -37.82
N ALA A 266 19.49 1.52 -37.15
CA ALA A 266 19.62 2.89 -37.63
C ALA A 266 20.34 2.97 -38.99
N LEU A 267 21.39 2.14 -39.23
CA LEU A 267 22.04 2.02 -40.53
C LEU A 267 21.10 1.47 -41.61
N ALA A 268 20.30 0.46 -41.28
CA ALA A 268 19.30 -0.09 -42.19
C ALA A 268 18.24 0.94 -42.58
N TYR A 269 17.76 1.75 -41.63
CA TYR A 269 16.87 2.86 -41.92
C TYR A 269 17.51 3.96 -42.75
N SER A 270 18.79 4.27 -42.49
CA SER A 270 19.52 5.29 -43.25
C SER A 270 19.78 4.87 -44.70
N TRP A 271 19.95 3.54 -44.95
CA TRP A 271 20.11 3.01 -46.29
C TRP A 271 18.87 3.23 -47.17
N MET A 272 17.70 3.26 -46.61
CA MET A 272 16.43 3.43 -47.36
C MET A 272 16.24 4.87 -47.83
N TRP A 273 17.03 5.84 -47.34
CA TRP A 273 17.00 7.27 -47.76
C TRP A 273 18.12 7.66 -48.72
N LEU A 274 18.99 6.77 -49.11
CA LEU A 274 20.10 7.01 -50.04
C LEU A 274 19.83 6.36 -51.39
#